data_4b4eb35428eed742656f11f37bfbd8bb
#
_entry.id   4b4eb35428eed742656f11f37bfbd8bb
#
_cell.length_a   1.000
_cell.length_b   1.000
_cell.length_c   1.000
_cell.angle_alpha   90.00
_cell.angle_beta   90.00
_cell.angle_gamma   90.00
#
_symmetry.space_group_name_H-M   'P 1'
#
loop_
_entity.id
_entity.type
_entity.pdbx_description
1 polymer ?
#
loop_
_entity_poly.entity_id
_entity_poly.type
_entity_poly.pdbx_seq_one_letter_code
_entity_poly.pdbx_strand_id
1 'polypeptide(L)'
;MSETCAICGCDLHRDGEYAKPTVKGRSHATRHHFVAERFFGRSANRRGTQRPPIFEKCPWGVEKQSAVFCYECHEELIHNPVFLPQDVEKFAALVKARGFGEQQKLNSREKIAGRIQLFREVIQAGIDKLSG
;
A
#
# COMPACT_ATOMS: atom_id res chain seq x y z
N MET A 1 -16.69 19.48 12.81
CA MET A 1 -15.22 19.38 12.66
C MET A 1 -14.86 18.91 11.26
N SER A 2 -13.92 19.56 10.66
CA SER A 2 -13.45 19.14 9.34
C SER A 2 -12.49 17.96 9.47
N GLU A 3 -12.53 17.09 8.47
CA GLU A 3 -11.54 16.00 8.39
C GLU A 3 -10.24 16.57 7.83
N THR A 4 -9.13 15.95 8.23
CA THR A 4 -7.82 16.31 7.70
C THR A 4 -7.15 15.06 7.11
N CYS A 5 -6.28 15.30 6.13
CA CYS A 5 -5.49 14.23 5.52
C CYS A 5 -4.56 13.62 6.56
N ALA A 6 -4.55 12.29 6.64
CA ALA A 6 -3.72 11.59 7.62
C ALA A 6 -2.22 11.71 7.35
N ILE A 7 -1.82 12.15 6.17
CA ILE A 7 -0.40 12.31 5.81
C ILE A 7 0.02 13.78 5.90
N CYS A 8 -0.61 14.66 5.11
CA CYS A 8 -0.16 16.05 5.02
C CYS A 8 -0.92 17.01 5.93
N GLY A 9 -2.04 16.58 6.51
CA GLY A 9 -2.80 17.41 7.44
C GLY A 9 -3.70 18.47 6.80
N CYS A 10 -3.81 18.51 5.48
CA CYS A 10 -4.68 19.49 4.84
C CYS A 10 -6.16 19.18 5.12
N ASP A 11 -7.00 20.21 5.05
CA ASP A 11 -8.44 20.03 5.20
C ASP A 11 -9.00 19.24 4.02
N LEU A 12 -9.88 18.30 4.31
CA LEU A 12 -10.49 17.44 3.30
C LEU A 12 -11.90 17.90 3.00
N HIS A 13 -12.31 17.73 1.75
CA HIS A 13 -13.63 18.13 1.26
C HIS A 13 -14.33 16.94 0.64
N ARG A 14 -15.57 16.66 1.08
CA ARG A 14 -16.40 15.61 0.52
C ARG A 14 -17.42 16.12 -0.45
N ASP A 15 -17.70 17.42 -0.41
CA ASP A 15 -18.64 18.05 -1.31
C ASP A 15 -18.13 19.43 -1.70
N GLY A 16 -18.82 20.08 -2.61
CA GLY A 16 -18.46 21.40 -3.09
C GLY A 16 -17.33 21.35 -4.13
N GLU A 17 -16.84 22.52 -4.47
CA GLU A 17 -15.85 22.66 -5.54
C GLU A 17 -14.53 21.96 -5.22
N TYR A 18 -14.07 22.08 -3.98
CA TYR A 18 -12.78 21.52 -3.58
C TYR A 18 -12.78 20.01 -3.45
N ALA A 19 -13.96 19.37 -3.50
CA ALA A 19 -14.06 17.92 -3.50
C ALA A 19 -13.86 17.30 -4.88
N LYS A 20 -13.75 18.12 -5.93
CA LYS A 20 -13.61 17.63 -7.30
C LYS A 20 -12.15 17.35 -7.63
N PRO A 21 -11.85 16.23 -8.30
CA PRO A 21 -10.46 15.87 -8.67
C PRO A 21 -9.80 16.89 -9.60
N THR A 22 -10.61 17.70 -10.30
CA THR A 22 -10.09 18.68 -11.26
C THR A 22 -9.65 19.98 -10.62
N VAL A 23 -9.96 20.20 -9.35
CA VAL A 23 -9.58 21.43 -8.65
C VAL A 23 -8.12 21.34 -8.22
N LYS A 24 -7.40 22.46 -8.40
CA LYS A 24 -6.00 22.55 -7.99
C LYS A 24 -5.88 22.30 -6.48
N GLY A 25 -4.89 21.50 -6.11
CA GLY A 25 -4.67 21.11 -4.73
C GLY A 25 -5.37 19.82 -4.33
N ARG A 26 -6.42 19.46 -5.07
CA ARG A 26 -7.11 18.17 -4.95
C ARG A 26 -7.27 17.66 -3.52
N SER A 27 -7.93 18.47 -2.71
CA SER A 27 -8.14 18.15 -1.29
C SER A 27 -9.34 17.25 -1.03
N HIS A 28 -9.98 16.69 -2.06
CA HIS A 28 -11.11 15.79 -1.84
C HIS A 28 -10.69 14.55 -1.04
N ALA A 29 -11.61 14.06 -0.22
CA ALA A 29 -11.33 12.94 0.68
C ALA A 29 -11.34 11.62 -0.07
N THR A 30 -10.28 10.81 0.11
CA THR A 30 -10.21 9.46 -0.44
C THR A 30 -9.87 8.50 0.69
N ARG A 31 -10.53 7.35 0.69
CA ARG A 31 -10.29 6.33 1.71
C ARG A 31 -9.26 5.32 1.22
N HIS A 32 -8.29 5.02 2.07
CA HIS A 32 -7.26 4.03 1.77
C HIS A 32 -7.18 3.02 2.90
N HIS A 33 -7.34 1.74 2.58
CA HIS A 33 -7.15 0.68 3.56
C HIS A 33 -5.66 0.51 3.82
N PHE A 34 -5.29 0.31 5.08
CA PHE A 34 -3.88 0.10 5.44
C PHE A 34 -3.32 -1.15 4.77
N VAL A 35 -4.13 -2.18 4.67
CA VAL A 35 -3.77 -3.41 3.96
C VAL A 35 -4.81 -3.65 2.88
N ALA A 36 -4.38 -3.82 1.66
CA ALA A 36 -5.27 -3.96 0.52
C ALA A 36 -6.21 -5.15 0.69
N GLU A 37 -7.51 -4.95 0.49
CA GLU A 37 -8.50 -6.01 0.64
C GLU A 37 -8.28 -7.15 -0.35
N ARG A 38 -7.66 -6.87 -1.49
CA ARG A 38 -7.35 -7.91 -2.47
C ARG A 38 -6.41 -8.97 -1.92
N PHE A 39 -5.63 -8.65 -0.87
CA PHE A 39 -4.75 -9.63 -0.23
C PHE A 39 -5.54 -10.75 0.45
N PHE A 40 -6.80 -10.50 0.77
CA PHE A 40 -7.69 -11.46 1.43
C PHE A 40 -8.76 -12.02 0.50
N GLY A 41 -8.63 -11.75 -0.81
CA GLY A 41 -9.55 -12.26 -1.82
C GLY A 41 -10.91 -11.57 -1.84
N ARG A 42 -11.04 -10.39 -1.24
CA ARG A 42 -12.31 -9.69 -1.14
C ARG A 42 -12.57 -8.66 -2.25
N SER A 43 -11.57 -8.46 -3.11
CA SER A 43 -11.67 -7.52 -4.23
C SER A 43 -11.52 -8.26 -5.54
N ALA A 44 -12.40 -7.98 -6.50
CA ALA A 44 -12.28 -8.54 -7.83
C ALA A 44 -11.22 -7.77 -8.64
N ASN A 45 -10.60 -8.44 -9.61
CA ASN A 45 -9.71 -7.79 -10.55
C ASN A 45 -10.53 -7.05 -11.63
N ARG A 46 -9.86 -6.45 -12.63
CA ARG A 46 -10.53 -5.70 -13.69
C ARG A 46 -11.50 -6.53 -14.52
N ARG A 47 -11.34 -7.85 -14.53
CA ARG A 47 -12.21 -8.76 -15.27
C ARG A 47 -13.36 -9.26 -14.41
N GLY A 48 -13.49 -8.78 -13.20
CA GLY A 48 -14.51 -9.23 -12.27
C GLY A 48 -14.23 -10.57 -11.63
N THR A 49 -13.03 -11.11 -11.83
CA THR A 49 -12.66 -12.41 -11.28
C THR A 49 -12.08 -12.24 -9.88
N GLN A 50 -12.63 -12.95 -8.92
CA GLN A 50 -12.13 -12.92 -7.55
C GLN A 50 -10.75 -13.59 -7.48
N ARG A 51 -9.79 -12.92 -6.88
CA ARG A 51 -8.45 -13.48 -6.69
C ARG A 51 -8.42 -14.39 -5.47
N PRO A 52 -7.61 -15.47 -5.50
CA PRO A 52 -7.37 -16.24 -4.28
C PRO A 52 -6.72 -15.36 -3.21
N PRO A 53 -7.04 -15.57 -1.92
CA PRO A 53 -6.40 -14.77 -0.87
C PRO A 53 -4.90 -15.09 -0.78
N ILE A 54 -4.11 -14.05 -0.51
CA ILE A 54 -2.68 -14.19 -0.26
C ILE A 54 -2.45 -14.51 1.22
N PHE A 55 -3.21 -13.85 2.09
CA PHE A 55 -3.15 -14.05 3.53
C PHE A 55 -4.48 -14.56 4.05
N GLU A 56 -4.45 -15.54 4.94
CA GLU A 56 -5.66 -15.99 5.66
C GLU A 56 -6.01 -14.99 6.76
N LYS A 57 -5.00 -14.50 7.45
CA LYS A 57 -5.14 -13.50 8.51
C LYS A 57 -4.18 -12.37 8.23
N CYS A 58 -4.58 -11.16 8.60
CA CYS A 58 -3.72 -9.99 8.45
C CYS A 58 -2.53 -10.09 9.40
N PRO A 59 -1.28 -10.19 8.88
CA PRO A 59 -0.11 -10.29 9.76
C PRO A 59 0.11 -9.05 10.64
N TRP A 60 -0.50 -7.94 10.28
CA TRP A 60 -0.26 -6.66 10.96
C TRP A 60 -1.42 -6.21 11.84
N GLY A 61 -2.48 -7.00 11.93
CA GLY A 61 -3.57 -6.76 12.88
C GLY A 61 -4.50 -5.60 12.55
N VAL A 62 -4.43 -5.03 11.35
CA VAL A 62 -5.23 -3.86 10.96
C VAL A 62 -6.20 -4.17 9.81
N GLU A 63 -6.61 -5.43 9.69
CA GLU A 63 -7.55 -5.85 8.65
C GLU A 63 -8.82 -5.00 8.70
N LYS A 64 -9.28 -4.55 7.53
CA LYS A 64 -10.47 -3.71 7.34
C LYS A 64 -10.34 -2.28 7.87
N GLN A 65 -9.22 -1.91 8.47
CA GLN A 65 -8.99 -0.55 8.92
C GLN A 65 -8.50 0.32 7.76
N SER A 66 -8.85 1.59 7.82
CA SER A 66 -8.52 2.53 6.76
C SER A 66 -8.27 3.92 7.32
N ALA A 67 -7.66 4.77 6.52
CA ALA A 67 -7.49 6.18 6.82
C ALA A 67 -7.98 7.00 5.64
N VAL A 68 -8.21 8.28 5.87
CA VAL A 68 -8.65 9.19 4.81
C VAL A 68 -7.50 10.12 4.46
N PHE A 69 -7.21 10.21 3.17
CA PHE A 69 -6.12 11.04 2.63
C PHE A 69 -6.69 11.99 1.60
N CYS A 70 -5.97 13.08 1.33
CA CYS A 70 -6.29 13.90 0.17
C CYS A 70 -5.88 13.16 -1.11
N TYR A 71 -6.40 13.64 -2.25
CA TYR A 71 -6.11 12.99 -3.54
C TYR A 71 -4.60 12.94 -3.80
N GLU A 72 -3.90 14.04 -3.54
CA GLU A 72 -2.47 14.09 -3.83
C GLU A 72 -1.68 13.06 -3.01
N CYS A 73 -1.98 12.93 -1.73
CA CYS A 73 -1.29 11.93 -0.91
C CYS A 73 -1.71 10.50 -1.27
N HIS A 74 -2.97 10.28 -1.62
CA HIS A 74 -3.45 8.94 -1.96
C HIS A 74 -3.03 8.52 -3.37
N GLU A 75 -3.41 9.31 -4.38
CA GLU A 75 -3.23 8.91 -5.77
C GLU A 75 -1.86 9.28 -6.34
N GLU A 76 -1.30 10.38 -5.92
CA GLU A 76 -0.06 10.89 -6.52
C GLU A 76 1.18 10.62 -5.70
N LEU A 77 1.04 10.28 -4.42
CA LEU A 77 2.19 9.95 -3.58
C LEU A 77 2.30 8.45 -3.33
N ILE A 78 1.36 7.89 -2.55
CA ILE A 78 1.51 6.50 -2.10
C ILE A 78 1.36 5.47 -3.21
N HIS A 79 0.73 5.83 -4.33
CA HIS A 79 0.63 4.94 -5.48
C HIS A 79 1.80 5.09 -6.47
N ASN A 80 2.77 5.93 -6.16
CA ASN A 80 3.89 6.20 -7.07
C ASN A 80 5.26 6.03 -6.40
N PRO A 81 5.53 4.87 -5.78
CA PRO A 81 6.84 4.65 -5.20
C PRO A 81 7.91 4.61 -6.29
N VAL A 82 9.10 5.10 -5.95
CA VAL A 82 10.24 5.09 -6.87
C VAL A 82 11.22 4.02 -6.41
N PHE A 83 11.51 3.08 -7.30
CA PHE A 83 12.46 2.01 -7.09
C PHE A 83 13.59 2.19 -8.09
N LEU A 84 14.73 2.62 -7.62
CA LEU A 84 15.89 2.81 -8.48
C LEU A 84 16.59 1.47 -8.76
N PRO A 85 17.43 1.40 -9.81
CA PRO A 85 18.10 0.13 -10.14
C PRO A 85 18.86 -0.49 -8.97
N GLN A 86 19.56 0.32 -8.18
CA GLN A 86 20.30 -0.20 -7.03
C GLN A 86 19.35 -0.70 -5.93
N ASP A 87 18.16 -0.11 -5.81
CA ASP A 87 17.17 -0.57 -4.84
C ASP A 87 16.63 -1.93 -5.24
N VAL A 88 16.34 -2.10 -6.52
CA VAL A 88 15.87 -3.38 -7.05
C VAL A 88 16.91 -4.47 -6.82
N GLU A 89 18.18 -4.17 -7.10
CA GLU A 89 19.29 -5.11 -6.92
C GLU A 89 19.40 -5.57 -5.46
N LYS A 90 19.37 -4.62 -4.53
CA LYS A 90 19.46 -4.93 -3.10
C LYS A 90 18.22 -5.67 -2.61
N PHE A 91 17.05 -5.26 -3.04
CA PHE A 91 15.82 -5.95 -2.66
C PHE A 91 15.79 -7.37 -3.21
N ALA A 92 16.25 -7.56 -4.44
CA ALA A 92 16.34 -8.90 -5.04
C ALA A 92 17.25 -9.82 -4.21
N ALA A 93 18.35 -9.29 -3.71
CA ALA A 93 19.25 -10.07 -2.85
C ALA A 93 18.56 -10.48 -1.55
N LEU A 94 17.79 -9.57 -0.96
CA LEU A 94 17.01 -9.89 0.25
C LEU A 94 15.95 -10.96 -0.02
N VAL A 95 15.26 -10.86 -1.14
CA VAL A 95 14.25 -11.84 -1.54
C VAL A 95 14.87 -13.24 -1.66
N LYS A 96 16.02 -13.33 -2.30
CA LYS A 96 16.74 -14.60 -2.45
C LYS A 96 17.22 -15.14 -1.11
N ALA A 97 17.77 -14.25 -0.28
CA ALA A 97 18.29 -14.65 1.03
C ALA A 97 17.19 -15.19 1.96
N ARG A 98 15.97 -14.70 1.80
CA ARG A 98 14.82 -15.14 2.60
C ARG A 98 14.09 -16.33 1.99
N GLY A 99 14.56 -16.85 0.83
CA GLY A 99 13.97 -18.01 0.20
C GLY A 99 12.71 -17.75 -0.61
N PHE A 100 12.49 -16.52 -1.01
CA PHE A 100 11.29 -16.14 -1.78
C PHE A 100 11.55 -16.00 -3.28
N GLY A 101 12.67 -16.52 -3.76
CA GLY A 101 12.96 -16.55 -5.19
C GLY A 101 12.20 -17.66 -5.89
N GLU A 102 12.18 -17.62 -7.24
CA GLU A 102 11.38 -18.55 -8.03
C GLU A 102 11.83 -20.02 -7.92
N GLN A 103 13.10 -20.24 -7.68
CA GLN A 103 13.64 -21.58 -7.61
C GLN A 103 13.37 -22.29 -6.29
N GLN A 104 12.69 -21.62 -5.36
CA GLN A 104 12.35 -22.20 -4.08
C GLN A 104 11.12 -23.08 -4.20
N LYS A 105 11.01 -24.07 -3.29
CA LYS A 105 9.91 -25.03 -3.29
C LYS A 105 8.59 -24.49 -2.76
N LEU A 106 8.57 -23.24 -2.29
CA LEU A 106 7.36 -22.61 -1.81
C LEU A 106 6.36 -22.42 -2.95
N ASN A 107 5.07 -22.49 -2.66
CA ASN A 107 4.07 -22.20 -3.65
C ASN A 107 4.05 -20.68 -3.95
N SER A 108 3.42 -20.30 -5.08
CA SER A 108 3.38 -18.90 -5.51
C SER A 108 2.83 -17.96 -4.45
N ARG A 109 1.79 -18.41 -3.76
CA ARG A 109 1.13 -17.58 -2.75
C ARG A 109 2.05 -17.30 -1.57
N GLU A 110 2.78 -18.32 -1.11
CA GLU A 110 3.75 -18.16 -0.03
C GLU A 110 4.89 -17.22 -0.41
N LYS A 111 5.38 -17.32 -1.65
CA LYS A 111 6.43 -16.43 -2.14
C LYS A 111 5.94 -14.99 -2.24
N ILE A 112 4.73 -14.79 -2.71
CA ILE A 112 4.14 -13.45 -2.78
C ILE A 112 3.94 -12.87 -1.39
N ALA A 113 3.39 -13.66 -0.47
CA ALA A 113 3.19 -13.22 0.92
C ALA A 113 4.51 -12.81 1.58
N GLY A 114 5.55 -13.63 1.37
CA GLY A 114 6.88 -13.34 1.91
C GLY A 114 7.48 -12.05 1.34
N ARG A 115 7.30 -11.84 0.04
CA ARG A 115 7.80 -10.62 -0.60
C ARG A 115 7.06 -9.38 -0.11
N ILE A 116 5.76 -9.48 0.08
CA ILE A 116 4.96 -8.36 0.60
C ILE A 116 5.39 -8.03 2.03
N GLN A 117 5.58 -9.04 2.87
CA GLN A 117 6.03 -8.84 4.24
C GLN A 117 7.42 -8.24 4.29
N LEU A 118 8.32 -8.71 3.43
CA LEU A 118 9.67 -8.15 3.33
C LEU A 118 9.64 -6.69 2.89
N PHE A 119 8.81 -6.38 1.91
CA PHE A 119 8.65 -4.99 1.46
C PHE A 119 8.12 -4.10 2.58
N ARG A 120 7.21 -4.61 3.38
CA ARG A 120 6.72 -3.91 4.56
C ARG A 120 7.86 -3.64 5.56
N GLU A 121 8.74 -4.62 5.77
CA GLU A 121 9.90 -4.44 6.65
C GLU A 121 10.84 -3.34 6.13
N VAL A 122 11.05 -3.28 4.82
CA VAL A 122 11.87 -2.25 4.20
C VAL A 122 11.27 -0.86 4.43
N ILE A 123 9.96 -0.73 4.25
CA ILE A 123 9.26 0.53 4.50
C ILE A 123 9.39 0.93 5.97
N GLN A 124 9.16 -0.01 6.87
CA GLN A 124 9.26 0.23 8.32
C GLN A 124 10.66 0.70 8.69
N ALA A 125 11.69 0.02 8.18
CA ALA A 125 13.08 0.38 8.48
C ALA A 125 13.42 1.78 7.95
N GLY A 126 12.94 2.11 6.75
CA GLY A 126 13.15 3.43 6.16
C GLY A 126 12.48 4.53 6.98
N ILE A 127 11.24 4.32 7.37
CA ILE A 127 10.51 5.28 8.20
C ILE A 127 11.22 5.47 9.53
N ASP A 128 11.61 4.38 10.18
CA ASP A 128 12.27 4.44 11.48
C ASP A 128 13.59 5.20 11.40
N LYS A 129 14.37 4.96 10.36
CA LYS A 129 15.64 5.63 10.14
C LYS A 129 15.49 7.14 9.97
N LEU A 130 14.49 7.55 9.19
CA LEU A 130 14.25 8.96 8.91
C LEU A 130 13.57 9.69 10.07
N SER A 131 12.84 8.96 10.90
CA SER A 131 12.12 9.54 12.04
C SER A 131 13.00 9.70 13.30
N GLY A 132 14.05 8.96 13.34
CA GLY A 132 14.91 8.95 14.50
C GLY A 132 16.30 9.40 14.28
#